data_71cb296620f87596bb827c126ff0c095
#
_entry.id   71cb296620f87596bb827c126ff0c095
#
_cell.length_a   1.000
_cell.length_b   1.000
_cell.length_c   1.000
_cell.angle_alpha   90.00
_cell.angle_beta   90.00
_cell.angle_gamma   90.00
#
_symmetry.space_group_name_H-M   'P 1'
#
loop_
_entity.id
_entity.type
_entity.pdbx_description
1 polymer ?
#
loop_
_entity_poly.entity_id
_entity_poly.type
_entity_poly.pdbx_seq_one_letter_code
_entity_poly.pdbx_strand_id
1 'polypeptide(L)'
;EFEQTRMRYENARTVYEAQAANVTVAGVKVTSPISGYVKSRLVGEGEYVSVGQPVAVIAQNKRLQLRADVSENYFNALRKITNANFVVSYNNEVYKLSDLNGRLLSFGKASDKTSFYIPVIFEFDNRGDIIPGSYVEVFLLATPENDVLSIPTSALTEEQGVYFVYIQVGEEEFLKRE
;
A
#
# COMPACT_ATOMS: atom_id res chain seq x y z
N GLU A 1 -18.39 -13.67 47.76
CA GLU A 1 -19.07 -12.36 47.81
C GLU A 1 -18.10 -11.19 47.92
N PHE A 2 -17.17 -11.21 48.88
CA PHE A 2 -16.19 -10.13 49.14
C PHE A 2 -15.30 -9.87 47.92
N GLU A 3 -14.72 -10.89 47.29
CA GLU A 3 -13.87 -10.74 46.11
C GLU A 3 -14.62 -10.18 44.89
N GLN A 4 -15.87 -10.60 44.67
CA GLN A 4 -16.67 -10.05 43.56
C GLN A 4 -17.00 -8.58 43.78
N THR A 5 -17.26 -8.18 45.04
CA THR A 5 -17.54 -6.78 45.38
C THR A 5 -16.28 -5.92 45.23
N ARG A 6 -15.14 -6.45 45.61
CA ARG A 6 -13.84 -5.81 45.42
C ARG A 6 -13.51 -5.59 43.94
N MET A 7 -13.67 -6.61 43.10
CA MET A 7 -13.44 -6.48 41.66
C MET A 7 -14.40 -5.46 41.00
N ARG A 8 -15.66 -5.43 41.42
CA ARG A 8 -16.60 -4.41 40.96
C ARG A 8 -16.19 -3.00 41.34
N TYR A 9 -15.71 -2.84 42.61
CA TYR A 9 -15.22 -1.53 43.06
C TYR A 9 -13.97 -1.10 42.28
N GLU A 10 -12.97 -1.98 42.09
CA GLU A 10 -11.74 -1.68 41.38
C GLU A 10 -12.03 -1.33 39.90
N ASN A 11 -12.92 -2.07 39.26
CA ASN A 11 -13.36 -1.76 37.88
C ASN A 11 -14.08 -0.39 37.79
N ALA A 12 -15.03 -0.13 38.72
CA ALA A 12 -15.74 1.15 38.76
C ALA A 12 -14.79 2.33 39.02
N ARG A 13 -13.83 2.13 39.91
CA ARG A 13 -12.79 3.12 40.20
C ARG A 13 -11.91 3.39 39.00
N THR A 14 -11.44 2.38 38.30
CA THR A 14 -10.63 2.53 37.09
C THR A 14 -11.37 3.31 36.00
N VAL A 15 -12.65 3.00 35.78
CA VAL A 15 -13.52 3.73 34.85
C VAL A 15 -13.69 5.18 35.26
N TYR A 16 -13.93 5.42 36.57
CA TYR A 16 -14.08 6.77 37.09
C TYR A 16 -12.81 7.60 36.93
N GLU A 17 -11.64 7.04 37.30
CA GLU A 17 -10.35 7.72 37.18
C GLU A 17 -10.01 8.03 35.69
N ALA A 18 -10.31 7.12 34.77
CA ALA A 18 -10.15 7.35 33.33
C ALA A 18 -11.05 8.45 32.80
N GLN A 19 -12.28 8.54 33.29
CA GLN A 19 -13.22 9.60 32.92
C GLN A 19 -12.85 10.94 33.57
N ALA A 20 -12.48 10.94 34.85
CA ALA A 20 -12.11 12.13 35.60
C ALA A 20 -10.86 12.82 35.04
N ALA A 21 -9.89 12.04 34.54
CA ALA A 21 -8.68 12.59 33.91
C ALA A 21 -8.95 13.44 32.67
N ASN A 22 -10.08 13.23 32.01
CA ASN A 22 -10.46 13.95 30.80
C ASN A 22 -11.47 15.09 31.04
N VAL A 23 -11.97 15.24 32.27
CA VAL A 23 -12.93 16.30 32.62
C VAL A 23 -12.17 17.51 33.14
N THR A 24 -12.35 18.65 32.48
CA THR A 24 -11.80 19.94 32.88
C THR A 24 -12.93 20.91 33.19
N VAL A 25 -12.61 22.05 33.83
CA VAL A 25 -13.59 23.13 34.07
C VAL A 25 -14.18 23.67 32.75
N ALA A 26 -13.46 23.51 31.63
CA ALA A 26 -13.90 23.93 30.30
C ALA A 26 -14.65 22.83 29.52
N GLY A 27 -14.81 21.62 30.11
CA GLY A 27 -15.49 20.50 29.47
C GLY A 27 -14.64 19.20 29.43
N VAL A 28 -15.11 18.24 28.66
CA VAL A 28 -14.43 16.95 28.49
C VAL A 28 -13.43 17.05 27.32
N LYS A 29 -12.15 16.82 27.60
CA LYS A 29 -11.11 16.80 26.61
C LYS A 29 -11.15 15.46 25.86
N VAL A 30 -11.39 15.50 24.55
CA VAL A 30 -11.31 14.32 23.66
C VAL A 30 -9.93 14.28 23.03
N THR A 31 -9.18 13.18 23.28
CA THR A 31 -7.83 12.97 22.75
C THR A 31 -7.79 11.74 21.85
N SER A 32 -6.95 11.79 20.82
CA SER A 32 -6.72 10.64 19.96
C SER A 32 -5.91 9.56 20.70
N PRO A 33 -6.30 8.27 20.66
CA PRO A 33 -5.53 7.17 21.21
C PRO A 33 -4.29 6.83 20.35
N ILE A 34 -4.21 7.36 19.12
CA ILE A 34 -3.12 7.11 18.18
C ILE A 34 -2.49 8.44 17.74
N SER A 35 -1.18 8.40 17.46
CA SER A 35 -0.48 9.52 16.82
C SER A 35 -0.81 9.54 15.33
N GLY A 36 -1.12 10.71 14.79
CA GLY A 36 -1.49 10.85 13.39
C GLY A 36 -1.95 12.26 13.06
N TYR A 37 -2.67 12.40 11.97
CA TYR A 37 -3.29 13.66 11.55
C TYR A 37 -4.81 13.52 11.46
N VAL A 38 -5.51 14.62 11.59
CA VAL A 38 -6.98 14.65 11.45
C VAL A 38 -7.31 14.56 9.96
N LYS A 39 -7.81 13.39 9.53
CA LYS A 39 -8.26 13.16 8.15
C LYS A 39 -9.55 13.90 7.85
N SER A 40 -10.49 13.85 8.78
CA SER A 40 -11.77 14.57 8.68
C SER A 40 -12.32 14.87 10.07
N ARG A 41 -12.95 16.03 10.19
CA ARG A 41 -13.78 16.42 11.32
C ARG A 41 -15.24 16.15 10.95
N LEU A 42 -15.95 15.39 11.78
CA LEU A 42 -17.31 14.93 11.50
C LEU A 42 -18.39 15.77 12.20
N VAL A 43 -17.97 16.63 13.13
CA VAL A 43 -18.87 17.50 13.90
C VAL A 43 -18.42 18.95 13.84
N GLY A 44 -19.36 19.88 13.83
CA GLY A 44 -19.12 21.31 13.84
C GLY A 44 -18.91 21.85 15.26
N GLU A 45 -18.43 23.10 15.36
CA GLU A 45 -18.39 23.83 16.60
C GLU A 45 -19.81 24.22 17.01
N GLY A 46 -20.16 24.00 18.29
CA GLY A 46 -21.53 24.24 18.80
C GLY A 46 -22.52 23.11 18.48
N GLU A 47 -22.11 22.05 17.78
CA GLU A 47 -22.96 20.91 17.47
C GLU A 47 -23.10 19.99 18.69
N TYR A 48 -24.33 19.55 18.95
CA TYR A 48 -24.60 18.55 19.98
C TYR A 48 -24.09 17.16 19.53
N VAL A 49 -23.37 16.47 20.41
CA VAL A 49 -22.87 15.11 20.16
C VAL A 49 -23.45 14.11 21.15
N SER A 50 -23.86 12.98 20.64
CA SER A 50 -24.36 11.87 21.44
C SER A 50 -23.24 10.92 21.87
N VAL A 51 -23.48 10.12 22.91
CA VAL A 51 -22.53 9.09 23.34
C VAL A 51 -22.34 8.07 22.21
N GLY A 52 -21.08 7.81 21.86
CA GLY A 52 -20.73 6.88 20.77
C GLY A 52 -20.72 7.53 19.38
N GLN A 53 -21.07 8.80 19.25
CA GLN A 53 -20.98 9.51 17.97
C GLN A 53 -19.50 9.77 17.61
N PRO A 54 -19.06 9.42 16.39
CA PRO A 54 -17.72 9.76 15.94
C PRO A 54 -17.57 11.26 15.70
N VAL A 55 -16.53 11.86 16.27
CA VAL A 55 -16.27 13.31 16.18
C VAL A 55 -15.19 13.66 15.18
N ALA A 56 -14.22 12.77 14.96
CA ALA A 56 -13.16 12.96 14.00
C ALA A 56 -12.59 11.60 13.53
N VAL A 57 -11.98 11.60 12.36
CA VAL A 57 -11.21 10.47 11.85
C VAL A 57 -9.74 10.84 11.89
N ILE A 58 -8.95 10.07 12.64
CA ILE A 58 -7.50 10.18 12.71
C ILE A 58 -6.88 9.14 11.82
N ALA A 59 -5.92 9.54 10.99
CA ALA A 59 -5.18 8.66 10.11
C ALA A 59 -3.70 8.69 10.43
N GLN A 60 -3.05 7.53 10.35
CA GLN A 60 -1.60 7.41 10.33
C GLN A 60 -1.15 7.17 8.90
N ASN A 61 -0.09 7.85 8.49
CA ASN A 61 0.50 7.69 7.15
C ASN A 61 1.97 7.27 7.20
N LYS A 62 2.44 6.79 8.36
CA LYS A 62 3.83 6.31 8.50
C LYS A 62 4.07 5.01 7.73
N ARG A 63 3.06 4.15 7.65
CA ARG A 63 3.07 2.93 6.84
C ARG A 63 1.91 2.94 5.89
N LEU A 64 2.20 2.67 4.64
CA LEU A 64 1.22 2.63 3.57
C LEU A 64 1.19 1.23 2.94
N GLN A 65 0.09 0.94 2.28
CA GLN A 65 -0.04 -0.24 1.43
C GLN A 65 -0.09 0.19 -0.02
N LEU A 66 0.73 -0.46 -0.84
CA LEU A 66 0.69 -0.39 -2.29
C LEU A 66 -0.13 -1.57 -2.78
N ARG A 67 -1.22 -1.30 -3.48
CA ARG A 67 -2.05 -2.32 -4.13
C ARG A 67 -1.83 -2.25 -5.64
N ALA A 68 -1.44 -3.37 -6.23
CA ALA A 68 -1.38 -3.55 -7.66
C ALA A 68 -2.40 -4.60 -8.07
N ASP A 69 -3.27 -4.27 -9.00
CA ASP A 69 -4.26 -5.20 -9.54
C ASP A 69 -3.71 -5.81 -10.84
N VAL A 70 -3.35 -7.09 -10.78
CA VAL A 70 -2.68 -7.83 -11.86
C VAL A 70 -3.67 -8.75 -12.55
N SER A 71 -3.70 -8.75 -13.89
CA SER A 71 -4.53 -9.68 -14.65
C SER A 71 -4.19 -11.14 -14.31
N GLU A 72 -5.21 -11.98 -14.18
CA GLU A 72 -5.05 -13.41 -13.90
C GLU A 72 -4.20 -14.17 -14.93
N ASN A 73 -4.06 -13.63 -16.15
CA ASN A 73 -3.19 -14.20 -17.18
C ASN A 73 -1.72 -14.27 -16.72
N TYR A 74 -1.31 -13.41 -15.77
CA TYR A 74 0.04 -13.38 -15.21
C TYR A 74 0.17 -14.16 -13.90
N PHE A 75 -0.82 -14.99 -13.53
CA PHE A 75 -0.83 -15.73 -12.26
C PHE A 75 0.45 -16.51 -11.99
N ASN A 76 0.98 -17.18 -13.01
CA ASN A 76 2.23 -17.96 -12.87
C ASN A 76 3.45 -17.07 -12.59
N ALA A 77 3.46 -15.84 -13.10
CA ALA A 77 4.52 -14.87 -12.85
C ALA A 77 4.44 -14.28 -11.44
N LEU A 78 3.25 -14.22 -10.84
CA LEU A 78 3.05 -13.67 -9.49
C LEU A 78 3.87 -14.40 -8.43
N ARG A 79 4.10 -15.70 -8.60
CA ARG A 79 4.89 -16.51 -7.67
C ARG A 79 6.38 -16.13 -7.65
N LYS A 80 6.87 -15.51 -8.71
CA LYS A 80 8.26 -15.06 -8.85
C LYS A 80 8.46 -13.63 -8.35
N ILE A 81 7.37 -12.89 -8.04
CA ILE A 81 7.44 -11.49 -7.61
C ILE A 81 8.01 -11.43 -6.20
N THR A 82 9.06 -10.65 -6.05
CA THR A 82 9.75 -10.43 -4.78
C THR A 82 9.68 -8.99 -4.31
N ASN A 83 9.56 -8.03 -5.24
CA ASN A 83 9.62 -6.61 -4.95
C ASN A 83 8.80 -5.81 -5.97
N ALA A 84 8.72 -4.50 -5.79
CA ALA A 84 8.11 -3.60 -6.75
C ALA A 84 8.77 -2.21 -6.71
N ASN A 85 8.70 -1.51 -7.84
CA ASN A 85 8.91 -0.08 -7.92
C ASN A 85 7.59 0.57 -8.30
N PHE A 86 7.40 1.82 -7.96
CA PHE A 86 6.19 2.54 -8.38
C PHE A 86 6.49 4.01 -8.66
N VAL A 87 5.68 4.59 -9.53
CA VAL A 87 5.72 6.00 -9.88
C VAL A 87 4.43 6.65 -9.43
N VAL A 88 4.54 7.77 -8.77
CA VAL A 88 3.38 8.54 -8.29
C VAL A 88 3.02 9.58 -9.35
N SER A 89 1.75 9.61 -9.74
CA SER A 89 1.28 10.41 -10.88
C SER A 89 1.44 11.92 -10.73
N TYR A 90 1.53 12.44 -9.48
CA TYR A 90 1.60 13.89 -9.26
C TYR A 90 3.03 14.47 -9.28
N ASN A 91 4.07 13.65 -9.12
CA ASN A 91 5.47 14.13 -9.12
C ASN A 91 6.36 13.38 -10.12
N ASN A 92 5.86 12.29 -10.74
CA ASN A 92 6.60 11.41 -11.65
C ASN A 92 7.92 10.84 -11.04
N GLU A 93 7.99 10.79 -9.72
CA GLU A 93 9.16 10.25 -9.01
C GLU A 93 9.05 8.73 -8.89
N VAL A 94 10.18 8.05 -9.11
CA VAL A 94 10.28 6.60 -9.01
C VAL A 94 10.66 6.22 -7.58
N TYR A 95 9.76 5.52 -6.91
CA TYR A 95 9.99 4.97 -5.58
C TYR A 95 10.31 3.48 -5.67
N LYS A 96 11.40 3.07 -5.01
CA LYS A 96 11.77 1.67 -4.88
C LYS A 96 11.33 1.17 -3.51
N LEU A 97 10.54 0.11 -3.47
CA LEU A 97 10.10 -0.47 -2.20
C LEU A 97 11.26 -0.92 -1.31
N SER A 98 12.39 -1.36 -1.90
CA SER A 98 13.60 -1.68 -1.16
C SER A 98 14.11 -0.53 -0.30
N ASP A 99 14.02 0.70 -0.81
CA ASP A 99 14.52 1.91 -0.14
C ASP A 99 13.57 2.42 0.95
N LEU A 100 12.32 1.92 0.92
CA LEU A 100 11.23 2.28 1.82
C LEU A 100 10.91 1.15 2.83
N ASN A 101 11.84 0.22 3.07
CA ASN A 101 11.61 -0.98 3.89
C ASN A 101 10.35 -1.75 3.46
N GLY A 102 10.11 -1.78 2.15
CA GLY A 102 8.93 -2.41 1.58
C GLY A 102 9.00 -3.92 1.61
N ARG A 103 7.86 -4.55 1.78
CA ARG A 103 7.72 -6.01 1.73
C ARG A 103 6.41 -6.42 1.08
N LEU A 104 6.43 -7.55 0.41
CA LEU A 104 5.21 -8.20 -0.06
C LEU A 104 4.43 -8.73 1.14
N LEU A 105 3.19 -8.29 1.30
CA LEU A 105 2.28 -8.80 2.33
C LEU A 105 1.51 -10.02 1.85
N SER A 106 0.89 -9.88 0.68
CA SER A 106 0.08 -10.95 0.11
C SER A 106 -0.13 -10.72 -1.38
N PHE A 107 -0.41 -11.81 -2.07
CA PHE A 107 -1.13 -11.77 -3.34
C PHE A 107 -2.40 -12.61 -3.20
N GLY A 108 -3.50 -12.08 -3.76
CA GLY A 108 -4.81 -12.73 -3.67
C GLY A 108 -4.78 -14.11 -4.34
N LYS A 109 -5.37 -15.10 -3.67
CA LYS A 109 -5.55 -16.45 -4.23
C LYS A 109 -6.89 -16.60 -4.96
N ALA A 110 -7.71 -15.57 -4.95
CA ALA A 110 -8.99 -15.53 -5.64
C ALA A 110 -9.15 -14.16 -6.31
N SER A 111 -9.54 -14.15 -7.57
CA SER A 111 -10.05 -12.95 -8.19
C SER A 111 -11.43 -12.62 -7.62
N ASP A 112 -11.75 -11.36 -7.50
CA ASP A 112 -13.11 -10.94 -7.18
C ASP A 112 -14.04 -11.42 -8.31
N LYS A 113 -15.25 -11.86 -7.96
CA LYS A 113 -16.23 -12.39 -8.94
C LYS A 113 -16.59 -11.40 -10.05
N THR A 114 -16.25 -10.13 -9.85
CA THR A 114 -16.52 -9.02 -10.77
C THR A 114 -15.28 -8.46 -11.46
N SER A 115 -14.08 -8.82 -11.00
CA SER A 115 -12.83 -8.36 -11.60
C SER A 115 -11.89 -9.54 -11.84
N PHE A 116 -11.41 -9.67 -13.08
CA PHE A 116 -10.39 -10.68 -13.47
C PHE A 116 -8.98 -10.29 -13.03
N TYR A 117 -8.87 -9.55 -11.91
CA TYR A 117 -7.61 -9.05 -11.37
C TYR A 117 -7.31 -9.68 -10.02
N ILE A 118 -6.04 -9.98 -9.83
CA ILE A 118 -5.49 -10.52 -8.59
C ILE A 118 -4.78 -9.38 -7.86
N PRO A 119 -5.22 -9.00 -6.65
CA PRO A 119 -4.56 -7.95 -5.90
C PRO A 119 -3.22 -8.45 -5.33
N VAL A 120 -2.16 -7.73 -5.61
CA VAL A 120 -0.84 -7.87 -4.99
C VAL A 120 -0.65 -6.70 -4.05
N ILE A 121 -0.39 -7.00 -2.77
CA ILE A 121 -0.32 -5.98 -1.72
C ILE A 121 1.08 -5.99 -1.12
N PHE A 122 1.70 -4.82 -1.15
CA PHE A 122 2.94 -4.53 -0.45
C PHE A 122 2.68 -3.55 0.68
N GLU A 123 3.51 -3.59 1.69
CA GLU A 123 3.54 -2.60 2.77
C GLU A 123 4.90 -1.92 2.77
N PHE A 124 4.95 -0.62 3.04
CA PHE A 124 6.19 0.14 3.05
C PHE A 124 6.11 1.34 4.01
N ASP A 125 7.26 1.86 4.40
CA ASP A 125 7.36 3.04 5.25
C ASP A 125 7.26 4.31 4.41
N ASN A 126 6.29 5.17 4.76
CA ASN A 126 6.15 6.48 4.13
C ASN A 126 7.03 7.51 4.85
N ARG A 127 7.88 8.19 4.10
CA ARG A 127 8.73 9.29 4.60
C ARG A 127 7.99 10.61 4.70
N GLY A 128 6.72 10.66 4.31
CA GLY A 128 5.86 11.84 4.41
C GLY A 128 5.54 12.51 3.08
N ASP A 129 6.15 12.07 2.01
CA ASP A 129 6.04 12.60 0.64
C ASP A 129 4.97 11.89 -0.20
N ILE A 130 4.52 10.70 0.22
CA ILE A 130 3.50 9.95 -0.49
C ILE A 130 2.13 10.15 0.17
N ILE A 131 1.17 10.64 -0.62
CA ILE A 131 -0.19 10.91 -0.18
C ILE A 131 -1.02 9.64 -0.26
N PRO A 132 -1.62 9.18 0.87
CA PRO A 132 -2.48 8.00 0.87
C PRO A 132 -3.69 8.17 -0.07
N GLY A 133 -3.98 7.14 -0.86
CA GLY A 133 -5.06 7.15 -1.85
C GLY A 133 -4.67 7.72 -3.21
N SER A 134 -3.40 8.05 -3.42
CA SER A 134 -2.89 8.46 -4.73
C SER A 134 -2.88 7.29 -5.71
N TYR A 135 -3.11 7.62 -6.98
CA TYR A 135 -2.94 6.67 -8.07
C TYR A 135 -1.45 6.54 -8.42
N VAL A 136 -1.02 5.31 -8.65
CA VAL A 136 0.38 4.99 -8.91
C VAL A 136 0.50 3.97 -10.05
N GLU A 137 1.54 4.08 -10.84
CA GLU A 137 1.96 3.04 -11.77
C GLU A 137 2.95 2.12 -11.07
N VAL A 138 2.69 0.80 -11.11
CA VAL A 138 3.48 -0.19 -10.36
C VAL A 138 4.22 -1.10 -11.32
N PHE A 139 5.53 -1.22 -11.10
CA PHE A 139 6.42 -2.13 -11.80
C PHE A 139 6.77 -3.29 -10.86
N LEU A 140 6.19 -4.45 -11.09
CA LEU A 140 6.44 -5.64 -10.29
C LEU A 140 7.76 -6.28 -10.69
N LEU A 141 8.60 -6.57 -9.71
CA LEU A 141 9.93 -7.13 -9.91
C LEU A 141 9.93 -8.61 -9.50
N ALA A 142 10.27 -9.46 -10.45
CA ALA A 142 10.51 -10.87 -10.21
C ALA A 142 11.98 -11.12 -9.83
N THR A 143 12.25 -12.35 -9.40
CA THR A 143 13.63 -12.81 -9.21
C THR A 143 14.41 -12.64 -10.51
N PRO A 144 15.58 -12.00 -10.51
CA PRO A 144 16.40 -11.85 -11.70
C PRO A 144 16.75 -13.21 -12.31
N GLU A 145 16.59 -13.32 -13.60
CA GLU A 145 17.16 -14.45 -14.35
C GLU A 145 18.54 -14.03 -14.82
N ASN A 146 19.56 -14.80 -14.43
CA ASN A 146 20.94 -14.56 -14.86
C ASN A 146 21.19 -15.28 -16.20
N ASP A 147 22.22 -14.81 -16.92
CA ASP A 147 22.68 -15.39 -18.18
C ASP A 147 21.63 -15.42 -19.31
N VAL A 148 20.70 -14.45 -19.31
CA VAL A 148 19.74 -14.26 -20.40
C VAL A 148 20.25 -13.20 -21.37
N LEU A 149 20.13 -13.49 -22.66
CA LEU A 149 20.34 -12.49 -23.71
C LEU A 149 19.15 -11.54 -23.72
N SER A 150 19.41 -10.26 -23.59
CA SER A 150 18.38 -9.23 -23.66
C SER A 150 18.67 -8.27 -24.81
N ILE A 151 17.62 -7.88 -25.51
CA ILE A 151 17.68 -6.88 -26.59
C ILE A 151 16.66 -5.79 -26.34
N PRO A 152 16.89 -4.55 -26.80
CA PRO A 152 15.85 -3.53 -26.80
C PRO A 152 14.65 -3.97 -27.63
N THR A 153 13.45 -3.67 -27.19
CA THR A 153 12.22 -3.98 -27.94
C THR A 153 12.23 -3.35 -29.33
N SER A 154 12.89 -2.20 -29.50
CA SER A 154 13.07 -1.53 -30.78
C SER A 154 13.95 -2.29 -31.79
N ALA A 155 14.74 -3.25 -31.33
CA ALA A 155 15.55 -4.10 -32.19
C ALA A 155 14.80 -5.36 -32.69
N LEU A 156 13.62 -5.64 -32.09
CA LEU A 156 12.82 -6.79 -32.46
C LEU A 156 11.97 -6.46 -33.68
N THR A 157 12.07 -7.24 -34.73
CA THR A 157 11.28 -7.14 -35.95
C THR A 157 10.39 -8.38 -36.09
N GLU A 158 9.14 -8.16 -36.51
CA GLU A 158 8.19 -9.24 -36.77
C GLU A 158 7.86 -9.29 -38.25
N GLU A 159 7.91 -10.48 -38.80
CA GLU A 159 7.49 -10.74 -40.18
C GLU A 159 6.74 -12.08 -40.25
N GLN A 160 5.49 -12.05 -40.67
CA GLN A 160 4.60 -13.23 -40.78
C GLN A 160 4.48 -14.06 -39.48
N GLY A 161 4.53 -13.41 -38.30
CA GLY A 161 4.44 -14.08 -37.01
C GLY A 161 5.75 -14.65 -36.49
N VAL A 162 6.87 -14.44 -37.18
CA VAL A 162 8.21 -14.83 -36.76
C VAL A 162 8.96 -13.60 -36.29
N TYR A 163 9.55 -13.68 -35.11
CA TYR A 163 10.36 -12.61 -34.54
C TYR A 163 11.84 -12.83 -34.83
N PHE A 164 12.53 -11.77 -35.23
CA PHE A 164 13.96 -11.82 -35.52
C PHE A 164 14.66 -10.49 -35.22
N VAL A 165 15.96 -10.54 -35.17
CA VAL A 165 16.84 -9.39 -34.99
C VAL A 165 17.91 -9.37 -36.08
N TYR A 166 18.43 -8.17 -36.37
CA TYR A 166 19.58 -8.01 -37.23
C TYR A 166 20.82 -7.77 -36.35
N ILE A 167 21.84 -8.61 -36.53
CA ILE A 167 23.13 -8.46 -35.88
C ILE A 167 24.10 -7.87 -36.90
N GLN A 168 24.73 -6.75 -36.59
CA GLN A 168 25.76 -6.16 -37.45
C GLN A 168 27.04 -7.01 -37.35
N VAL A 169 27.49 -7.59 -38.43
CA VAL A 169 28.68 -8.42 -38.50
C VAL A 169 29.82 -7.76 -39.31
N GLY A 170 29.54 -6.65 -39.98
CA GLY A 170 30.47 -5.82 -40.73
C GLY A 170 29.99 -4.39 -40.86
N GLU A 171 30.74 -3.51 -41.55
CA GLU A 171 30.35 -2.09 -41.67
C GLU A 171 28.99 -1.88 -42.32
N GLU A 172 28.61 -2.72 -43.32
CA GLU A 172 27.31 -2.69 -44.02
C GLU A 172 26.66 -4.09 -44.08
N GLU A 173 27.17 -5.06 -43.34
CA GLU A 173 26.67 -6.43 -43.33
C GLU A 173 25.87 -6.70 -42.06
N PHE A 174 24.64 -7.22 -42.25
CA PHE A 174 23.72 -7.59 -41.18
C PHE A 174 23.29 -9.03 -41.35
N LEU A 175 23.33 -9.78 -40.25
CA LEU A 175 22.88 -11.15 -40.18
C LEU A 175 21.52 -11.21 -39.49
N LYS A 176 20.50 -11.76 -40.18
CA LYS A 176 19.18 -12.02 -39.60
C LYS A 176 19.26 -13.24 -38.66
N ARG A 177 18.78 -13.11 -37.44
CA ARG A 177 18.69 -14.15 -36.42
C ARG A 177 17.27 -14.19 -35.85
N GLU A 178 16.68 -15.40 -35.80
CA GLU A 178 15.42 -15.71 -35.10
C GLU A 178 15.65 -15.94 -33.61
#